data_031d92d56b7c529c07ff5d353ded0ff3
#
_entry.id   031d92d56b7c529c07ff5d353ded0ff3
#
_cell.length_a   1.000
_cell.length_b   1.000
_cell.length_c   1.000
_cell.angle_alpha   90.00
_cell.angle_beta   90.00
_cell.angle_gamma   90.00
#
_symmetry.space_group_name_H-M   'P 1'
#
loop_
_entity.id
_entity.type
_entity.pdbx_description
1 polymer ?
#
loop_
_entity_poly.entity_id
_entity_poly.type
_entity_poly.pdbx_seq_one_letter_code
_entity_poly.pdbx_strand_id
1 'polypeptide(L)'
;MTAAASTDDRSAGKFPTLSLLVVLGCIAAALALFHPQLRETVARIEYWTADWRTALLADRVADRHPRLTIVLFDPATFDGGVVSPIPRDTHAHVLRTLAAMRPAAMGLDFYFVASQGPEKDSAILRALHEIDVPIVLGAIDQHTSEFSERQQAYQKDFLATAGRLAGYLALRYDPGHIVRRTSPPLPESAFQETFARQIALAAGETPKGPGGSSASMRVAWLLGPGYDTQPFFTVSAGEILPGANPARLKELAQRVEGNIVITGIDMPNSDRHDTALSVWTDDKMLGVLVHAQILAQLLDQRYFYELEGRERLALLLAVALVGLVLGWAVRGRRASLLNLSVATAILVAIDAACYYSLRTVLPFTLALYVWFLGVVAGQHLRTLAQWAGARAAN
;
A
#
# COMPACT_ATOMS: atom_id res chain seq x y z
N MET A 1 9.60 63.90 62.69
CA MET A 1 10.18 62.54 62.79
C MET A 1 9.14 61.56 62.38
N THR A 2 9.15 61.14 61.16
CA THR A 2 8.25 60.08 60.63
C THR A 2 9.14 59.14 59.83
N ALA A 3 9.30 57.93 60.41
CA ALA A 3 10.05 56.86 59.77
C ALA A 3 9.31 56.34 58.56
N ALA A 4 9.96 56.43 57.41
CA ALA A 4 9.52 55.74 56.18
C ALA A 4 9.75 54.24 56.37
N ALA A 5 8.67 53.50 56.38
CA ALA A 5 8.73 52.06 56.30
C ALA A 5 9.18 51.63 54.90
N SER A 6 10.30 50.98 54.81
CA SER A 6 10.77 50.33 53.59
C SER A 6 9.86 49.11 53.37
N THR A 7 9.01 49.24 52.35
CA THR A 7 8.27 48.11 51.83
C THR A 7 9.24 47.16 51.12
N ASP A 8 9.41 46.06 51.77
CA ASP A 8 10.20 44.90 51.38
C ASP A 8 9.84 44.41 49.93
N ASP A 9 10.74 44.61 48.99
CA ASP A 9 10.66 44.13 47.64
C ASP A 9 10.99 42.61 47.59
N ARG A 10 10.02 41.81 48.02
CA ARG A 10 10.10 40.34 47.99
C ARG A 10 9.31 39.76 46.86
N SER A 11 9.39 40.30 45.66
CA SER A 11 8.88 39.67 44.45
C SER A 11 10.00 39.15 43.53
N ALA A 12 11.07 38.62 44.09
CA ALA A 12 11.92 37.73 43.31
C ALA A 12 11.06 36.53 42.90
N GLY A 13 10.47 36.58 41.69
CA GLY A 13 9.49 35.62 41.20
C GLY A 13 9.96 34.17 41.41
N LYS A 14 9.08 33.34 41.99
CA LYS A 14 9.37 31.92 42.19
C LYS A 14 9.86 31.29 40.91
N PHE A 15 10.85 30.40 41.03
CA PHE A 15 11.37 29.65 39.87
C PHE A 15 10.22 28.95 39.15
N PRO A 16 10.10 29.06 37.83
CA PRO A 16 9.00 28.47 37.05
C PRO A 16 9.18 26.94 36.87
N THR A 17 9.12 26.25 38.02
CA THR A 17 9.31 24.79 38.10
C THR A 17 8.40 24.03 37.15
N LEU A 18 7.13 24.44 37.02
CA LEU A 18 6.18 23.83 36.08
C LEU A 18 6.69 23.93 34.64
N SER A 19 7.21 25.10 34.23
CA SER A 19 7.75 25.27 32.87
C SER A 19 8.95 24.37 32.60
N LEU A 20 9.84 24.23 33.57
CA LEU A 20 10.96 23.29 33.47
C LEU A 20 10.50 21.85 33.34
N LEU A 21 9.55 21.42 34.19
CA LEU A 21 9.00 20.07 34.14
C LEU A 21 8.32 19.76 32.81
N VAL A 22 7.58 20.72 32.25
CA VAL A 22 6.95 20.57 30.94
C VAL A 22 7.98 20.43 29.83
N VAL A 23 9.04 21.24 29.82
CA VAL A 23 10.11 21.12 28.80
C VAL A 23 10.81 19.77 28.92
N LEU A 24 11.14 19.33 30.13
CA LEU A 24 11.74 18.00 30.36
C LEU A 24 10.77 16.88 29.93
N GLY A 25 9.47 17.06 30.20
CA GLY A 25 8.43 16.15 29.73
C GLY A 25 8.35 16.06 28.19
N CYS A 26 8.44 17.18 27.48
CA CYS A 26 8.49 17.19 26.02
C CYS A 26 9.74 16.46 25.48
N ILE A 27 10.90 16.66 26.10
CA ILE A 27 12.14 15.95 25.74
C ILE A 27 11.96 14.45 26.01
N ALA A 28 11.45 14.06 27.18
CA ALA A 28 11.22 12.66 27.52
C ALA A 28 10.23 12.02 26.53
N ALA A 29 9.15 12.72 26.15
CA ALA A 29 8.17 12.26 25.19
C ALA A 29 8.79 12.09 23.78
N ALA A 30 9.66 12.99 23.35
CA ALA A 30 10.40 12.84 22.10
C ALA A 30 11.37 11.65 22.13
N LEU A 31 12.08 11.49 23.25
CA LEU A 31 12.99 10.34 23.45
C LEU A 31 12.23 9.01 23.55
N ALA A 32 11.04 9.01 24.07
CA ALA A 32 10.20 7.82 24.18
C ALA A 32 9.87 7.21 22.81
N LEU A 33 9.92 7.99 21.70
CA LEU A 33 9.77 7.46 20.33
C LEU A 33 10.86 6.45 19.95
N PHE A 34 11.99 6.43 20.66
CA PHE A 34 13.03 5.41 20.46
C PHE A 34 12.71 4.09 21.19
N HIS A 35 11.71 4.09 22.09
CA HIS A 35 11.30 2.87 22.78
C HIS A 35 10.50 1.97 21.82
N PRO A 36 10.85 0.66 21.65
CA PRO A 36 10.28 -0.21 20.63
C PRO A 36 8.76 -0.29 20.64
N GLN A 37 8.13 -0.45 21.83
CA GLN A 37 6.67 -0.57 21.95
C GLN A 37 5.94 0.73 21.57
N LEU A 38 6.47 1.89 21.96
CA LEU A 38 5.86 3.16 21.60
C LEU A 38 6.03 3.44 20.11
N ARG A 39 7.20 3.12 19.55
CA ARG A 39 7.47 3.22 18.13
C ARG A 39 6.49 2.37 17.31
N GLU A 40 6.20 1.16 17.75
CA GLU A 40 5.22 0.29 17.10
C GLU A 40 3.80 0.86 17.16
N THR A 41 3.38 1.38 18.31
CA THR A 41 2.07 2.02 18.46
C THR A 41 1.93 3.25 17.56
N VAL A 42 2.93 4.12 17.55
CA VAL A 42 2.94 5.30 16.67
C VAL A 42 2.97 4.89 15.19
N ALA A 43 3.70 3.83 14.85
CA ALA A 43 3.71 3.30 13.48
C ALA A 43 2.32 2.79 13.05
N ARG A 44 1.57 2.14 13.93
CA ARG A 44 0.19 1.71 13.63
C ARG A 44 -0.73 2.90 13.34
N ILE A 45 -0.64 3.96 14.14
CA ILE A 45 -1.41 5.19 13.92
C ILE A 45 -0.99 5.84 12.59
N GLU A 46 0.32 5.90 12.30
CA GLU A 46 0.85 6.42 11.04
C GLU A 46 0.31 5.63 9.83
N TYR A 47 0.33 4.30 9.90
CA TYR A 47 -0.25 3.46 8.84
C TYR A 47 -1.75 3.69 8.68
N TRP A 48 -2.50 3.77 9.77
CA TRP A 48 -3.93 4.03 9.74
C TRP A 48 -4.26 5.39 9.09
N THR A 49 -3.55 6.45 9.46
CA THR A 49 -3.73 7.77 8.83
C THR A 49 -3.29 7.79 7.36
N ALA A 50 -2.26 7.00 7.00
CA ALA A 50 -1.83 6.85 5.62
C ALA A 50 -2.86 6.08 4.78
N ASP A 51 -3.56 5.09 5.35
CA ASP A 51 -4.63 4.37 4.67
C ASP A 51 -5.82 5.28 4.38
N TRP A 52 -6.23 6.13 5.33
CA TRP A 52 -7.26 7.14 5.10
C TRP A 52 -6.89 8.11 3.98
N ARG A 53 -5.65 8.61 3.95
CA ARG A 53 -5.17 9.45 2.83
C ARG A 53 -5.25 8.71 1.51
N THR A 54 -4.80 7.46 1.50
CA THR A 54 -4.87 6.60 0.30
C THR A 54 -6.31 6.43 -0.17
N ALA A 55 -7.24 6.09 0.71
CA ALA A 55 -8.64 5.88 0.36
C ALA A 55 -9.32 7.16 -0.17
N LEU A 56 -8.98 8.33 0.40
CA LEU A 56 -9.56 9.61 0.02
C LEU A 56 -8.95 10.20 -1.25
N LEU A 57 -7.64 10.01 -1.46
CA LEU A 57 -6.85 10.72 -2.49
C LEU A 57 -6.32 9.80 -3.60
N ALA A 58 -6.70 8.50 -3.59
CA ALA A 58 -6.32 7.57 -4.65
C ALA A 58 -6.85 8.03 -6.02
N ASP A 59 -6.07 7.73 -7.05
CA ASP A 59 -6.47 8.00 -8.43
C ASP A 59 -7.75 7.27 -8.79
N ARG A 60 -8.55 7.87 -9.68
CA ARG A 60 -9.76 7.27 -10.21
C ARG A 60 -9.70 7.13 -11.71
N VAL A 61 -10.19 6.02 -12.24
CA VAL A 61 -10.44 5.88 -13.67
C VAL A 61 -11.80 6.48 -14.03
N ALA A 62 -11.91 7.02 -15.25
CA ALA A 62 -13.18 7.56 -15.73
C ALA A 62 -14.22 6.48 -16.04
N ASP A 63 -13.77 5.29 -16.47
CA ASP A 63 -14.60 4.10 -16.73
C ASP A 63 -13.91 2.87 -16.14
N ARG A 64 -13.03 2.24 -16.90
CA ARG A 64 -12.23 1.07 -16.51
C ARG A 64 -10.80 1.26 -16.99
N HIS A 65 -9.87 0.60 -16.32
CA HIS A 65 -8.47 0.60 -16.77
C HIS A 65 -8.38 0.05 -18.21
N PRO A 66 -7.82 0.81 -19.17
CA PRO A 66 -7.95 0.48 -20.59
C PRO A 66 -7.17 -0.77 -21.02
N ARG A 67 -6.13 -1.14 -20.27
CA ARG A 67 -5.16 -2.18 -20.64
C ARG A 67 -5.31 -3.49 -19.88
N LEU A 68 -6.24 -3.58 -18.91
CA LEU A 68 -6.40 -4.76 -18.05
C LEU A 68 -7.81 -5.33 -18.12
N THR A 69 -7.88 -6.64 -18.36
CA THR A 69 -9.08 -7.46 -18.26
C THR A 69 -8.85 -8.56 -17.23
N ILE A 70 -9.80 -8.73 -16.32
CA ILE A 70 -9.75 -9.76 -15.29
C ILE A 70 -10.81 -10.81 -15.60
N VAL A 71 -10.39 -12.06 -15.72
CA VAL A 71 -11.28 -13.20 -15.92
C VAL A 71 -11.36 -14.00 -14.62
N LEU A 72 -12.56 -14.10 -14.07
CA LEU A 72 -12.79 -14.73 -12.78
C LEU A 72 -13.46 -16.10 -12.94
N PHE A 73 -12.86 -17.12 -12.36
CA PHE A 73 -13.54 -18.37 -12.10
C PHE A 73 -14.40 -18.19 -10.84
N ASP A 74 -15.66 -17.95 -11.06
CA ASP A 74 -16.67 -17.64 -10.06
C ASP A 74 -17.79 -18.73 -10.03
N PRO A 75 -18.75 -18.68 -9.12
CA PRO A 75 -19.85 -19.65 -9.11
C PRO A 75 -20.64 -19.68 -10.42
N ALA A 76 -20.76 -18.56 -11.15
CA ALA A 76 -21.44 -18.52 -12.44
C ALA A 76 -20.73 -19.35 -13.51
N THR A 77 -19.43 -19.56 -13.39
CA THR A 77 -18.65 -20.45 -14.26
C THR A 77 -19.10 -21.91 -14.16
N PHE A 78 -19.71 -22.32 -13.02
CA PHE A 78 -20.07 -23.70 -12.68
C PHE A 78 -21.53 -23.83 -12.26
N ASP A 79 -22.42 -23.18 -13.00
CA ASP A 79 -23.89 -23.24 -12.77
C ASP A 79 -24.30 -22.89 -11.32
N GLY A 80 -23.59 -21.99 -10.67
CA GLY A 80 -23.81 -21.59 -9.28
C GLY A 80 -23.06 -22.46 -8.25
N GLY A 81 -22.30 -23.46 -8.71
CA GLY A 81 -21.52 -24.36 -7.84
C GLY A 81 -20.21 -23.73 -7.37
N VAL A 82 -19.76 -24.17 -6.17
CA VAL A 82 -18.41 -23.83 -5.66
C VAL A 82 -17.46 -24.98 -6.04
N VAL A 83 -16.48 -24.68 -6.88
CA VAL A 83 -15.50 -25.66 -7.37
C VAL A 83 -14.08 -25.22 -6.97
N SER A 84 -13.40 -26.05 -6.21
CA SER A 84 -12.01 -25.86 -5.83
C SER A 84 -11.34 -27.22 -5.62
N PRO A 85 -10.19 -27.50 -6.24
CA PRO A 85 -9.49 -26.67 -7.22
C PRO A 85 -10.23 -26.62 -8.57
N ILE A 86 -10.04 -25.53 -9.32
CA ILE A 86 -10.61 -25.38 -10.67
C ILE A 86 -10.08 -26.52 -11.58
N PRO A 87 -10.95 -27.18 -12.37
CA PRO A 87 -10.53 -28.24 -13.28
C PRO A 87 -9.53 -27.72 -14.33
N ARG A 88 -8.46 -28.47 -14.58
CA ARG A 88 -7.39 -28.07 -15.50
C ARG A 88 -7.82 -28.04 -16.97
N ASP A 89 -8.75 -28.87 -17.35
CA ASP A 89 -9.39 -28.82 -18.66
C ASP A 89 -10.20 -27.54 -18.87
N THR A 90 -10.87 -27.05 -17.82
CA THR A 90 -11.55 -25.74 -17.84
C THR A 90 -10.53 -24.59 -18.00
N HIS A 91 -9.41 -24.62 -17.24
CA HIS A 91 -8.31 -23.68 -17.47
C HIS A 91 -7.80 -23.73 -18.92
N ALA A 92 -7.53 -24.92 -19.44
CA ALA A 92 -7.03 -25.11 -20.80
C ALA A 92 -7.98 -24.51 -21.85
N HIS A 93 -9.29 -24.69 -21.67
CA HIS A 93 -10.29 -24.13 -22.56
C HIS A 93 -10.28 -22.58 -22.51
N VAL A 94 -10.39 -22.01 -21.32
CA VAL A 94 -10.36 -20.56 -21.13
C VAL A 94 -9.09 -19.94 -21.72
N LEU A 95 -7.94 -20.53 -21.48
CA LEU A 95 -6.67 -20.05 -22.02
C LEU A 95 -6.63 -20.06 -23.54
N ARG A 96 -7.10 -21.13 -24.21
CA ARG A 96 -7.15 -21.17 -25.66
C ARG A 96 -8.11 -20.14 -26.24
N THR A 97 -9.26 -19.96 -25.63
CA THR A 97 -10.25 -18.96 -26.06
C THR A 97 -9.70 -17.54 -25.92
N LEU A 98 -9.04 -17.22 -24.78
CA LEU A 98 -8.39 -15.93 -24.57
C LEU A 98 -7.20 -15.70 -25.51
N ALA A 99 -6.37 -16.72 -25.74
CA ALA A 99 -5.22 -16.63 -26.66
C ALA A 99 -5.66 -16.33 -28.09
N ALA A 100 -6.78 -16.91 -28.54
CA ALA A 100 -7.37 -16.61 -29.85
C ALA A 100 -7.77 -15.14 -30.00
N MET A 101 -8.01 -14.40 -28.89
CA MET A 101 -8.28 -12.97 -28.88
C MET A 101 -7.00 -12.11 -28.92
N ARG A 102 -5.81 -12.72 -28.94
CA ARG A 102 -4.50 -12.08 -29.10
C ARG A 102 -4.16 -11.03 -28.06
N PRO A 103 -4.22 -11.34 -26.75
CA PRO A 103 -3.72 -10.45 -25.72
C PRO A 103 -2.20 -10.24 -25.84
N ALA A 104 -1.68 -9.13 -25.30
CA ALA A 104 -0.25 -8.87 -25.20
C ALA A 104 0.46 -9.84 -24.25
N ALA A 105 -0.21 -10.20 -23.14
CA ALA A 105 0.23 -11.21 -22.18
C ALA A 105 -0.95 -11.73 -21.37
N MET A 106 -0.80 -12.93 -20.82
CA MET A 106 -1.76 -13.53 -19.89
C MET A 106 -1.09 -13.89 -18.57
N GLY A 107 -1.75 -13.63 -17.43
CA GLY A 107 -1.34 -14.05 -16.10
C GLY A 107 -2.33 -15.05 -15.51
N LEU A 108 -1.83 -16.13 -14.90
CA LEU A 108 -2.65 -17.11 -14.17
C LEU A 108 -2.34 -17.00 -12.69
N ASP A 109 -3.25 -16.40 -11.94
CA ASP A 109 -3.17 -16.25 -10.47
C ASP A 109 -3.64 -17.52 -9.79
N PHE A 110 -2.86 -18.57 -9.96
CA PHE A 110 -3.15 -19.92 -9.42
C PHE A 110 -1.87 -20.65 -9.02
N TYR A 111 -1.96 -21.40 -7.92
CA TYR A 111 -0.94 -22.36 -7.53
C TYR A 111 -1.27 -23.75 -8.05
N PHE A 112 -0.45 -24.30 -8.92
CA PHE A 112 -0.57 -25.66 -9.42
C PHE A 112 0.22 -26.62 -8.51
N VAL A 113 -0.33 -26.99 -7.38
CA VAL A 113 0.38 -27.65 -6.27
C VAL A 113 0.09 -29.16 -6.10
N ALA A 114 -0.82 -29.71 -6.90
CA ALA A 114 -1.15 -31.13 -6.88
C ALA A 114 -1.68 -31.59 -8.24
N SER A 115 -1.48 -32.85 -8.59
CA SER A 115 -2.07 -33.44 -9.80
C SER A 115 -3.60 -33.57 -9.67
N GLN A 116 -4.30 -33.33 -10.78
CA GLN A 116 -5.72 -33.64 -10.93
C GLN A 116 -5.97 -34.87 -11.80
N GLY A 117 -4.92 -35.64 -12.05
CA GLY A 117 -4.91 -36.81 -12.91
C GLY A 117 -4.28 -36.57 -14.26
N PRO A 118 -3.72 -37.64 -14.88
CA PRO A 118 -2.90 -37.53 -16.09
C PRO A 118 -3.61 -36.82 -17.25
N GLU A 119 -4.90 -37.07 -17.43
CA GLU A 119 -5.70 -36.49 -18.51
C GLU A 119 -5.84 -34.98 -18.37
N LYS A 120 -6.27 -34.51 -17.20
CA LYS A 120 -6.46 -33.08 -16.92
C LYS A 120 -5.12 -32.33 -16.90
N ASP A 121 -4.10 -32.94 -16.29
CA ASP A 121 -2.75 -32.37 -16.26
C ASP A 121 -2.18 -32.21 -17.69
N SER A 122 -2.38 -33.22 -18.54
CA SER A 122 -1.98 -33.17 -19.94
C SER A 122 -2.78 -32.14 -20.73
N ALA A 123 -4.05 -31.89 -20.39
CA ALA A 123 -4.89 -30.91 -21.10
C ALA A 123 -4.36 -29.48 -20.91
N ILE A 124 -4.03 -29.08 -19.67
CA ILE A 124 -3.49 -27.75 -19.41
C ILE A 124 -2.05 -27.61 -19.94
N LEU A 125 -1.19 -28.60 -19.76
CA LEU A 125 0.18 -28.57 -20.26
C LEU A 125 0.22 -28.43 -21.80
N ARG A 126 -0.63 -29.16 -22.51
CA ARG A 126 -0.78 -29.00 -23.97
C ARG A 126 -1.23 -27.58 -24.34
N ALA A 127 -2.24 -27.02 -23.65
CA ALA A 127 -2.69 -25.65 -23.89
C ALA A 127 -1.55 -24.65 -23.66
N LEU A 128 -0.80 -24.81 -22.58
CA LEU A 128 0.36 -23.97 -22.30
C LEU A 128 1.43 -24.05 -23.37
N HIS A 129 1.70 -25.22 -23.97
CA HIS A 129 2.69 -25.38 -25.04
C HIS A 129 2.21 -24.86 -26.40
N GLU A 130 0.91 -25.01 -26.72
CA GLU A 130 0.32 -24.65 -28.03
C GLU A 130 0.11 -23.13 -28.18
N ILE A 131 -0.03 -22.39 -27.09
CA ILE A 131 -0.34 -20.94 -27.10
C ILE A 131 0.95 -20.16 -27.33
N ASP A 132 0.99 -19.30 -28.35
CA ASP A 132 2.14 -18.44 -28.64
C ASP A 132 2.18 -17.17 -27.78
N VAL A 133 1.04 -16.75 -27.22
CA VAL A 133 0.95 -15.57 -26.35
C VAL A 133 1.82 -15.77 -25.10
N PRO A 134 2.55 -14.75 -24.63
CA PRO A 134 3.28 -14.82 -23.37
C PRO A 134 2.35 -15.11 -22.20
N ILE A 135 2.68 -16.17 -21.45
CA ILE A 135 1.92 -16.60 -20.26
C ILE A 135 2.84 -16.56 -19.04
N VAL A 136 2.33 -15.99 -17.95
CA VAL A 136 2.99 -15.97 -16.65
C VAL A 136 2.15 -16.79 -15.66
N LEU A 137 2.78 -17.79 -15.06
CA LEU A 137 2.16 -18.64 -14.04
C LEU A 137 2.47 -18.11 -12.65
N GLY A 138 1.50 -18.25 -11.76
CA GLY A 138 1.68 -17.99 -10.34
C GLY A 138 2.59 -19.03 -9.69
N ALA A 139 3.56 -18.58 -8.91
CA ALA A 139 4.53 -19.43 -8.25
C ALA A 139 4.56 -19.21 -6.73
N ILE A 140 4.76 -20.31 -6.01
CA ILE A 140 5.07 -20.29 -4.58
C ILE A 140 6.53 -19.86 -4.42
N ASP A 141 6.75 -18.88 -3.56
CA ASP A 141 8.08 -18.58 -3.07
C ASP A 141 8.46 -19.60 -1.97
N GLN A 142 9.74 -19.97 -1.91
CA GLN A 142 10.26 -20.89 -0.90
C GLN A 142 10.09 -20.41 0.55
N HIS A 143 9.77 -19.12 0.76
CA HIS A 143 9.45 -18.57 2.07
C HIS A 143 7.95 -18.62 2.41
N THR A 144 7.11 -19.12 1.52
CA THR A 144 5.68 -19.29 1.77
C THR A 144 5.49 -20.59 2.56
N SER A 145 5.41 -20.48 3.88
CA SER A 145 5.31 -21.63 4.81
C SER A 145 3.99 -22.41 4.75
N GLU A 146 3.04 -21.95 3.96
CA GLU A 146 1.68 -22.51 3.87
C GLU A 146 1.62 -23.83 3.06
N PHE A 147 2.64 -24.11 2.25
CA PHE A 147 2.68 -25.29 1.38
C PHE A 147 3.70 -26.31 1.86
N SER A 148 3.28 -27.57 1.89
CA SER A 148 4.16 -28.70 2.19
C SER A 148 5.26 -28.85 1.14
N GLU A 149 6.38 -29.48 1.51
CA GLU A 149 7.49 -29.80 0.59
C GLU A 149 7.01 -30.56 -0.66
N ARG A 150 6.04 -31.47 -0.50
CA ARG A 150 5.44 -32.18 -1.62
C ARG A 150 4.73 -31.27 -2.61
N GLN A 151 4.00 -30.28 -2.12
CA GLN A 151 3.30 -29.32 -2.95
C GLN A 151 4.29 -28.41 -3.67
N GLN A 152 5.33 -27.95 -2.99
CA GLN A 152 6.40 -27.15 -3.59
C GLN A 152 7.16 -27.93 -4.67
N ALA A 153 7.52 -29.19 -4.40
CA ALA A 153 8.16 -30.06 -5.37
C ALA A 153 7.29 -30.29 -6.62
N TYR A 154 6.00 -30.59 -6.41
CA TYR A 154 5.06 -30.76 -7.51
C TYR A 154 4.95 -29.48 -8.36
N GLN A 155 4.83 -28.32 -7.73
CA GLN A 155 4.76 -27.05 -8.47
C GLN A 155 6.03 -26.80 -9.26
N LYS A 156 7.20 -27.06 -8.69
CA LYS A 156 8.49 -26.90 -9.38
C LYS A 156 8.53 -27.75 -10.66
N ASP A 157 8.12 -29.02 -10.56
CA ASP A 157 8.09 -29.95 -11.70
C ASP A 157 7.05 -29.51 -12.76
N PHE A 158 5.87 -29.06 -12.30
CA PHE A 158 4.83 -28.54 -13.17
C PHE A 158 5.29 -27.29 -13.95
N LEU A 159 5.91 -26.32 -13.27
CA LEU A 159 6.42 -25.10 -13.92
C LEU A 159 7.54 -25.41 -14.90
N ALA A 160 8.44 -26.32 -14.54
CA ALA A 160 9.51 -26.76 -15.45
C ALA A 160 8.94 -27.46 -16.69
N THR A 161 7.93 -28.33 -16.53
CA THR A 161 7.25 -29.00 -17.63
C THR A 161 6.45 -28.03 -18.50
N ALA A 162 5.79 -27.06 -17.89
CA ALA A 162 5.02 -26.03 -18.62
C ALA A 162 5.91 -25.12 -19.48
N GLY A 163 7.18 -24.92 -19.09
CA GLY A 163 8.14 -24.12 -19.85
C GLY A 163 7.75 -22.65 -20.02
N ARG A 164 6.89 -22.12 -19.15
CA ARG A 164 6.38 -20.76 -19.20
C ARG A 164 7.04 -19.88 -18.15
N LEU A 165 6.94 -18.56 -18.32
CA LEU A 165 7.38 -17.60 -17.32
C LEU A 165 6.60 -17.80 -16.04
N ALA A 166 7.22 -17.53 -14.90
CA ALA A 166 6.57 -17.59 -13.60
C ALA A 166 6.98 -16.41 -12.73
N GLY A 167 6.06 -15.95 -11.89
CA GLY A 167 6.28 -14.91 -10.91
C GLY A 167 5.63 -15.27 -9.58
N TYR A 168 6.26 -14.91 -8.47
CA TYR A 168 5.73 -15.27 -7.16
C TYR A 168 4.49 -14.44 -6.80
N LEU A 169 3.49 -15.13 -6.21
CA LEU A 169 2.21 -14.54 -5.81
C LEU A 169 2.22 -13.99 -4.37
N ALA A 170 3.29 -14.24 -3.59
CA ALA A 170 3.34 -13.83 -2.21
C ALA A 170 3.12 -12.32 -2.05
N LEU A 171 2.14 -11.93 -1.25
CA LEU A 171 1.86 -10.55 -0.89
C LEU A 171 2.57 -10.17 0.41
N ARG A 172 3.05 -8.94 0.47
CA ARG A 172 3.63 -8.41 1.69
C ARG A 172 2.55 -7.79 2.58
N TYR A 173 2.53 -8.22 3.83
CA TYR A 173 1.68 -7.62 4.86
C TYR A 173 2.49 -6.67 5.74
N ASP A 174 2.01 -5.45 5.86
CA ASP A 174 2.45 -4.48 6.84
C ASP A 174 1.70 -4.70 8.19
N PRO A 175 2.08 -4.01 9.26
CA PRO A 175 1.39 -4.12 10.56
C PRO A 175 -0.13 -3.99 10.45
N GLY A 176 -0.85 -4.86 11.14
CA GLY A 176 -2.30 -5.00 11.03
C GLY A 176 -2.76 -5.99 9.96
N HIS A 177 -1.85 -6.75 9.36
CA HIS A 177 -2.13 -7.72 8.29
C HIS A 177 -2.76 -7.09 7.04
N ILE A 178 -2.31 -5.89 6.69
CA ILE A 178 -2.83 -5.09 5.57
C ILE A 178 -1.79 -5.01 4.46
N VAL A 179 -2.22 -5.22 3.22
CA VAL A 179 -1.38 -5.06 2.03
C VAL A 179 -1.29 -3.57 1.68
N ARG A 180 -0.09 -3.00 1.82
CA ARG A 180 0.20 -1.60 1.47
C ARG A 180 1.31 -1.45 0.46
N ARG A 181 2.16 -2.48 0.35
CA ARG A 181 3.36 -2.46 -0.49
C ARG A 181 3.50 -3.75 -1.29
N THR A 182 4.22 -3.64 -2.37
CA THR A 182 4.65 -4.81 -3.14
C THR A 182 5.68 -5.61 -2.34
N SER A 183 5.73 -6.91 -2.56
CA SER A 183 6.81 -7.75 -2.02
C SER A 183 8.11 -7.47 -2.76
N PRO A 184 9.24 -7.28 -2.07
CA PRO A 184 10.54 -7.29 -2.74
C PRO A 184 10.86 -8.71 -3.22
N PRO A 185 11.66 -8.87 -4.26
CA PRO A 185 12.21 -10.18 -4.59
C PRO A 185 13.07 -10.68 -3.45
N LEU A 186 12.98 -11.97 -3.15
CA LEU A 186 13.80 -12.61 -2.14
C LEU A 186 15.13 -13.02 -2.78
N PRO A 187 16.28 -12.71 -2.17
CA PRO A 187 17.59 -12.98 -2.76
C PRO A 187 17.82 -14.45 -3.14
N GLU A 188 17.20 -15.37 -2.39
CA GLU A 188 17.33 -16.82 -2.57
C GLU A 188 16.16 -17.44 -3.34
N SER A 189 15.20 -16.62 -3.79
CA SER A 189 14.06 -17.11 -4.56
C SER A 189 14.49 -17.61 -5.94
N ALA A 190 13.89 -18.72 -6.37
CA ALA A 190 13.99 -19.17 -7.74
C ALA A 190 13.30 -18.20 -8.71
N PHE A 191 12.43 -17.32 -8.21
CA PHE A 191 11.67 -16.34 -8.97
C PHE A 191 12.12 -14.92 -8.54
N GLN A 192 12.74 -14.21 -9.47
CA GLN A 192 13.30 -12.87 -9.21
C GLN A 192 12.25 -11.76 -9.30
N GLU A 193 11.07 -12.04 -9.84
CA GLU A 193 10.04 -11.03 -10.08
C GLU A 193 8.71 -11.43 -9.45
N THR A 194 7.95 -10.44 -8.97
CA THR A 194 6.55 -10.65 -8.58
C THR A 194 5.73 -11.04 -9.80
N PHE A 195 4.64 -11.73 -9.60
CA PHE A 195 3.70 -12.11 -10.65
C PHE A 195 3.27 -10.90 -11.50
N ALA A 196 2.85 -9.80 -10.87
CA ALA A 196 2.45 -8.60 -11.58
C ALA A 196 3.59 -7.99 -12.42
N ARG A 197 4.82 -7.95 -11.89
CA ARG A 197 5.96 -7.40 -12.61
C ARG A 197 6.39 -8.31 -13.74
N GLN A 198 6.38 -9.63 -13.54
CA GLN A 198 6.67 -10.60 -14.60
C GLN A 198 5.67 -10.49 -15.77
N ILE A 199 4.37 -10.25 -15.49
CA ILE A 199 3.38 -10.01 -16.54
C ILE A 199 3.70 -8.72 -17.31
N ALA A 200 4.04 -7.63 -16.63
CA ALA A 200 4.42 -6.38 -17.29
C ALA A 200 5.61 -6.58 -18.23
N LEU A 201 6.66 -7.29 -17.78
CA LEU A 201 7.83 -7.64 -18.59
C LEU A 201 7.45 -8.52 -19.78
N ALA A 202 6.59 -9.52 -19.59
CA ALA A 202 6.10 -10.41 -20.63
C ALA A 202 5.28 -9.67 -21.69
N ALA A 203 4.59 -8.59 -21.32
CA ALA A 203 3.87 -7.70 -22.23
C ALA A 203 4.78 -6.68 -22.95
N GLY A 204 6.11 -6.77 -22.77
CA GLY A 204 7.08 -5.85 -23.38
C GLY A 204 7.28 -4.53 -22.67
N GLU A 205 6.74 -4.39 -21.46
CA GLU A 205 6.90 -3.18 -20.66
C GLU A 205 8.25 -3.16 -19.91
N THR A 206 8.73 -1.97 -19.62
CA THR A 206 9.93 -1.76 -18.80
C THR A 206 9.56 -1.02 -17.51
N PRO A 207 8.90 -1.70 -16.55
CA PRO A 207 8.43 -1.04 -15.34
C PRO A 207 9.62 -0.52 -14.52
N LYS A 208 9.61 0.77 -14.26
CA LYS A 208 10.57 1.47 -13.43
C LYS A 208 9.90 1.78 -12.09
N GLY A 209 10.67 1.99 -11.05
CA GLY A 209 10.15 2.37 -9.74
C GLY A 209 11.24 2.93 -8.85
N PRO A 210 10.87 3.60 -7.73
CA PRO A 210 11.83 4.06 -6.74
C PRO A 210 12.66 2.87 -6.23
N GLY A 211 13.98 2.99 -6.26
CA GLY A 211 14.88 1.95 -5.77
C GLY A 211 15.14 0.77 -6.72
N GLY A 212 14.59 0.80 -7.94
CA GLY A 212 14.79 -0.25 -8.96
C GLY A 212 13.86 -1.46 -8.79
N SER A 213 14.15 -2.52 -9.53
CA SER A 213 13.30 -3.72 -9.61
C SER A 213 13.19 -4.51 -8.29
N SER A 214 14.16 -4.34 -7.40
CA SER A 214 14.28 -5.10 -6.15
C SER A 214 13.69 -4.43 -4.91
N ALA A 215 13.22 -3.19 -5.01
CA ALA A 215 12.68 -2.47 -3.87
C ALA A 215 11.18 -2.73 -3.69
N SER A 216 10.75 -2.85 -2.44
CA SER A 216 9.33 -2.82 -2.09
C SER A 216 8.78 -1.43 -2.37
N MET A 217 7.66 -1.35 -3.09
CA MET A 217 7.00 -0.09 -3.43
C MET A 217 5.63 -0.01 -2.75
N ARG A 218 5.22 1.19 -2.34
CA ARG A 218 3.84 1.42 -1.93
C ARG A 218 2.90 1.21 -3.12
N VAL A 219 1.80 0.49 -2.88
CA VAL A 219 0.79 0.29 -3.92
C VAL A 219 0.04 1.60 -4.16
N ALA A 220 0.09 2.09 -5.40
CA ALA A 220 -0.67 3.23 -5.86
C ALA A 220 -2.06 2.76 -6.29
N TRP A 221 -2.94 2.60 -5.31
CA TRP A 221 -4.29 2.09 -5.51
C TRP A 221 -5.06 2.92 -6.54
N LEU A 222 -5.86 2.24 -7.35
CA LEU A 222 -6.72 2.82 -8.36
C LEU A 222 -8.17 2.53 -7.98
N LEU A 223 -9.01 3.55 -8.01
CA LEU A 223 -10.44 3.44 -7.74
C LEU A 223 -11.24 3.49 -9.04
N GLY A 224 -12.42 2.88 -9.03
CA GLY A 224 -13.37 3.02 -10.11
C GLY A 224 -14.00 4.42 -10.17
N PRO A 225 -14.86 4.69 -11.17
CA PRO A 225 -15.53 5.98 -11.31
C PRO A 225 -16.49 6.29 -10.16
N GLY A 226 -17.08 5.28 -9.54
CA GLY A 226 -17.92 5.36 -8.35
C GLY A 226 -17.34 4.60 -7.17
N TYR A 227 -17.93 4.78 -6.00
CA TYR A 227 -17.44 4.12 -4.77
C TYR A 227 -17.55 2.60 -4.83
N ASP A 228 -18.62 2.08 -5.45
CA ASP A 228 -18.91 0.64 -5.54
C ASP A 228 -18.47 0.03 -6.88
N THR A 229 -17.70 0.76 -7.68
CA THR A 229 -17.29 0.29 -9.01
C THR A 229 -15.83 -0.13 -9.00
N GLN A 230 -15.58 -1.34 -9.53
CA GLN A 230 -14.22 -1.83 -9.73
C GLN A 230 -13.50 -1.01 -10.81
N PRO A 231 -12.20 -0.73 -10.65
CA PRO A 231 -11.41 -0.01 -11.65
C PRO A 231 -11.07 -0.86 -12.89
N PHE A 232 -11.28 -2.16 -12.83
CA PHE A 232 -10.95 -3.09 -13.91
C PHE A 232 -12.20 -3.65 -14.56
N PHE A 233 -12.10 -3.95 -15.85
CA PHE A 233 -13.10 -4.75 -16.53
C PHE A 233 -12.98 -6.20 -16.06
N THR A 234 -14.04 -6.73 -15.47
CA THR A 234 -14.12 -8.11 -14.98
C THR A 234 -15.17 -8.89 -15.75
N VAL A 235 -14.89 -10.16 -16.02
CA VAL A 235 -15.76 -11.08 -16.74
C VAL A 235 -15.70 -12.45 -16.08
N SER A 236 -16.85 -13.15 -16.00
CA SER A 236 -16.89 -14.54 -15.55
C SER A 236 -16.24 -15.46 -16.60
N ALA A 237 -15.44 -16.43 -16.15
CA ALA A 237 -14.91 -17.47 -17.03
C ALA A 237 -16.05 -18.26 -17.73
N GLY A 238 -17.24 -18.34 -17.13
CA GLY A 238 -18.42 -18.93 -17.74
C GLY A 238 -18.83 -18.26 -19.05
N GLU A 239 -18.56 -16.96 -19.22
CA GLU A 239 -18.84 -16.22 -20.47
C GLU A 239 -17.87 -16.57 -21.61
N ILE A 240 -16.86 -17.41 -21.33
CA ILE A 240 -15.79 -17.78 -22.27
C ILE A 240 -15.83 -19.28 -22.59
N LEU A 241 -16.55 -20.07 -21.81
CA LEU A 241 -16.68 -21.51 -21.97
C LEU A 241 -17.55 -21.90 -23.19
N PRO A 242 -17.54 -23.16 -23.65
CA PRO A 242 -18.39 -23.65 -24.72
C PRO A 242 -19.87 -23.32 -24.48
N GLY A 243 -20.52 -22.78 -25.49
CA GLY A 243 -21.90 -22.28 -25.38
C GLY A 243 -22.03 -20.79 -25.03
N ALA A 244 -20.92 -20.09 -24.81
CA ALA A 244 -20.91 -18.65 -24.59
C ALA A 244 -21.55 -17.89 -25.78
N ASN A 245 -22.17 -16.74 -25.46
CA ASN A 245 -22.80 -15.87 -26.44
C ASN A 245 -21.74 -15.28 -27.43
N PRO A 246 -21.85 -15.55 -28.76
CA PRO A 246 -20.88 -15.07 -29.73
C PRO A 246 -20.73 -13.53 -29.78
N ALA A 247 -21.81 -12.79 -29.53
CA ALA A 247 -21.75 -11.33 -29.50
C ALA A 247 -20.92 -10.84 -28.28
N ARG A 248 -21.07 -11.51 -27.15
CA ARG A 248 -20.29 -11.20 -25.94
C ARG A 248 -18.81 -11.56 -26.11
N LEU A 249 -18.51 -12.69 -26.74
CA LEU A 249 -17.13 -13.07 -27.07
C LEU A 249 -16.49 -12.05 -28.02
N LYS A 250 -17.23 -11.51 -28.99
CA LYS A 250 -16.73 -10.47 -29.89
C LYS A 250 -16.44 -9.16 -29.13
N GLU A 251 -17.30 -8.75 -28.22
CA GLU A 251 -17.06 -7.57 -27.37
C GLU A 251 -15.82 -7.77 -26.50
N LEU A 252 -15.70 -8.94 -25.88
CA LEU A 252 -14.53 -9.28 -25.06
C LEU A 252 -13.26 -9.28 -25.87
N ALA A 253 -13.27 -9.83 -27.10
CA ALA A 253 -12.11 -9.85 -27.97
C ALA A 253 -11.58 -8.43 -28.27
N GLN A 254 -12.46 -7.45 -28.47
CA GLN A 254 -12.07 -6.05 -28.67
C GLN A 254 -11.37 -5.44 -27.47
N ARG A 255 -11.71 -5.89 -26.25
CA ARG A 255 -11.06 -5.43 -25.01
C ARG A 255 -9.76 -6.18 -24.69
N VAL A 256 -9.65 -7.41 -25.14
CA VAL A 256 -8.51 -8.31 -24.88
C VAL A 256 -7.39 -8.10 -25.89
N GLU A 257 -7.71 -7.82 -27.15
CA GLU A 257 -6.72 -7.69 -28.22
C GLU A 257 -5.66 -6.63 -27.90
N GLY A 258 -4.39 -7.04 -27.85
CA GLY A 258 -3.25 -6.19 -27.52
C GLY A 258 -3.16 -5.73 -26.06
N ASN A 259 -4.10 -6.13 -25.21
CA ASN A 259 -4.15 -5.81 -23.79
C ASN A 259 -3.69 -7.00 -22.93
N ILE A 260 -3.65 -6.82 -21.63
CA ILE A 260 -3.22 -7.85 -20.68
C ILE A 260 -4.45 -8.47 -20.00
N VAL A 261 -4.44 -9.78 -19.90
CA VAL A 261 -5.48 -10.53 -19.20
C VAL A 261 -4.89 -11.20 -17.97
N ILE A 262 -5.56 -11.08 -16.81
CA ILE A 262 -5.26 -11.87 -15.63
C ILE A 262 -6.45 -12.77 -15.31
N THR A 263 -6.18 -14.05 -15.09
CA THR A 263 -7.20 -15.00 -14.62
C THR A 263 -7.01 -15.28 -13.14
N GLY A 264 -8.09 -15.34 -12.39
CA GLY A 264 -8.07 -15.65 -10.96
C GLY A 264 -9.38 -16.27 -10.49
N ILE A 265 -9.54 -16.44 -9.21
CA ILE A 265 -10.69 -17.11 -8.60
C ILE A 265 -11.50 -16.13 -7.73
N ASP A 266 -12.83 -16.20 -7.83
CA ASP A 266 -13.79 -15.52 -6.95
C ASP A 266 -14.84 -16.52 -6.44
N MET A 267 -14.43 -17.37 -5.52
CA MET A 267 -15.30 -18.33 -4.83
C MET A 267 -15.50 -17.88 -3.38
N PRO A 268 -16.51 -18.38 -2.67
CA PRO A 268 -16.76 -18.00 -1.27
C PRO A 268 -15.54 -18.13 -0.33
N ASN A 269 -14.65 -19.09 -0.62
CA ASN A 269 -13.43 -19.33 0.16
C ASN A 269 -12.17 -18.80 -0.54
N SER A 270 -12.31 -17.90 -1.51
CA SER A 270 -11.15 -17.30 -2.19
C SER A 270 -10.34 -16.44 -1.25
N ASP A 271 -9.05 -16.35 -1.56
CA ASP A 271 -8.11 -15.51 -0.85
C ASP A 271 -8.51 -14.03 -0.97
N ARG A 272 -8.69 -13.40 0.19
CA ARG A 272 -9.11 -11.99 0.30
C ARG A 272 -8.26 -11.28 1.33
N HIS A 273 -7.77 -10.11 0.96
CA HIS A 273 -6.81 -9.33 1.73
C HIS A 273 -7.36 -8.00 2.17
N ASP A 274 -7.04 -7.62 3.41
CA ASP A 274 -7.20 -6.25 3.85
C ASP A 274 -6.15 -5.39 3.14
N THR A 275 -6.59 -4.26 2.59
CA THR A 275 -5.76 -3.31 1.85
C THR A 275 -5.87 -1.91 2.46
N ALA A 276 -5.08 -0.96 2.00
CA ALA A 276 -5.25 0.43 2.42
C ALA A 276 -6.64 1.00 2.10
N LEU A 277 -7.39 0.42 1.16
CA LEU A 277 -8.75 0.83 0.83
C LEU A 277 -9.80 0.27 1.81
N SER A 278 -9.50 -0.83 2.50
CA SER A 278 -10.43 -1.46 3.45
C SER A 278 -10.79 -0.57 4.63
N VAL A 279 -10.00 0.46 4.92
CA VAL A 279 -10.31 1.48 5.94
C VAL A 279 -11.61 2.24 5.64
N TRP A 280 -12.00 2.30 4.35
CA TRP A 280 -13.19 3.01 3.90
C TRP A 280 -14.41 2.08 3.73
N THR A 281 -14.20 0.90 3.15
CA THR A 281 -15.29 0.00 2.74
C THR A 281 -15.54 -1.14 3.73
N ASP A 282 -14.57 -1.43 4.61
CA ASP A 282 -14.51 -2.63 5.46
C ASP A 282 -14.52 -3.94 4.63
N ASP A 283 -14.32 -3.84 3.31
CA ASP A 283 -14.30 -4.97 2.38
C ASP A 283 -12.87 -5.44 2.13
N LYS A 284 -12.72 -6.75 2.02
CA LYS A 284 -11.46 -7.38 1.62
C LYS A 284 -11.41 -7.54 0.10
N MET A 285 -10.24 -7.25 -0.47
CA MET A 285 -9.98 -7.36 -1.91
C MET A 285 -9.53 -8.77 -2.28
N LEU A 286 -10.03 -9.32 -3.38
CA LEU A 286 -9.52 -10.58 -3.95
C LEU A 286 -8.03 -10.49 -4.28
N GLY A 287 -7.26 -11.56 -4.07
CA GLY A 287 -5.83 -11.62 -4.37
C GLY A 287 -5.52 -11.21 -5.81
N VAL A 288 -6.26 -11.73 -6.77
CA VAL A 288 -6.12 -11.39 -8.19
C VAL A 288 -6.31 -9.88 -8.45
N LEU A 289 -7.23 -9.22 -7.73
CA LEU A 289 -7.43 -7.78 -7.86
C LEU A 289 -6.28 -6.98 -7.23
N VAL A 290 -5.67 -7.50 -6.15
CA VAL A 290 -4.45 -6.88 -5.59
C VAL A 290 -3.32 -6.95 -6.62
N HIS A 291 -3.11 -8.10 -7.27
CA HIS A 291 -2.14 -8.22 -8.36
C HIS A 291 -2.46 -7.33 -9.55
N ALA A 292 -3.74 -7.16 -9.91
CA ALA A 292 -4.18 -6.23 -10.94
C ALA A 292 -3.88 -4.77 -10.57
N GLN A 293 -4.05 -4.36 -9.31
CA GLN A 293 -3.69 -3.03 -8.81
C GLN A 293 -2.18 -2.77 -8.95
N ILE A 294 -1.36 -3.74 -8.54
CA ILE A 294 0.10 -3.66 -8.67
C ILE A 294 0.49 -3.60 -10.15
N LEU A 295 -0.11 -4.41 -11.01
CA LEU A 295 0.14 -4.38 -12.45
C LEU A 295 -0.27 -3.05 -13.08
N ALA A 296 -1.46 -2.53 -12.77
CA ALA A 296 -1.91 -1.20 -13.23
C ALA A 296 -0.92 -0.10 -12.83
N GLN A 297 -0.42 -0.13 -11.59
CA GLN A 297 0.61 0.79 -11.13
C GLN A 297 1.87 0.74 -12.00
N LEU A 298 2.33 -0.47 -12.35
CA LEU A 298 3.54 -0.67 -13.16
C LEU A 298 3.35 -0.19 -14.60
N LEU A 299 2.18 -0.47 -15.19
CA LEU A 299 1.81 -0.05 -16.54
C LEU A 299 1.67 1.46 -16.69
N ASP A 300 1.07 2.11 -15.69
CA ASP A 300 0.82 3.54 -15.66
C ASP A 300 2.02 4.32 -15.10
N GLN A 301 3.06 3.62 -14.63
CA GLN A 301 4.23 4.22 -13.97
C GLN A 301 3.84 5.14 -12.78
N ARG A 302 2.81 4.75 -12.01
CA ARG A 302 2.34 5.48 -10.83
C ARG A 302 3.13 5.04 -9.61
N TYR A 303 4.03 5.87 -9.13
CA TYR A 303 4.88 5.54 -8.00
C TYR A 303 4.73 6.55 -6.88
N PHE A 304 4.76 6.06 -5.65
CA PHE A 304 4.86 6.89 -4.45
C PHE A 304 6.27 6.84 -3.88
N TYR A 305 6.77 8.00 -3.50
CA TYR A 305 7.99 8.13 -2.73
C TYR A 305 7.64 8.19 -1.24
N GLU A 306 8.33 7.42 -0.43
CA GLU A 306 8.23 7.45 1.03
C GLU A 306 9.54 7.97 1.61
N LEU A 307 9.44 8.97 2.49
CA LEU A 307 10.63 9.50 3.18
C LEU A 307 11.19 8.47 4.16
N GLU A 308 12.44 8.14 4.02
CA GLU A 308 13.14 7.17 4.86
C GLU A 308 14.41 7.74 5.49
N GLY A 309 14.85 7.10 6.56
CA GLY A 309 16.14 7.38 7.19
C GLY A 309 16.38 8.86 7.48
N ARG A 310 17.38 9.45 6.83
CA ARG A 310 17.83 10.82 7.06
C ARG A 310 16.82 11.88 6.64
N GLU A 311 16.11 11.66 5.54
CA GLU A 311 15.11 12.61 5.03
C GLU A 311 13.94 12.73 5.98
N ARG A 312 13.43 11.59 6.47
CA ARG A 312 12.39 11.54 7.49
C ARG A 312 12.82 12.27 8.76
N LEU A 313 14.04 12.01 9.24
CA LEU A 313 14.58 12.69 10.42
C LEU A 313 14.71 14.20 10.20
N ALA A 314 15.24 14.62 9.04
CA ALA A 314 15.39 16.04 8.72
C ALA A 314 14.04 16.77 8.69
N LEU A 315 13.01 16.17 8.08
CA LEU A 315 11.66 16.71 8.09
C LEU A 315 11.11 16.87 9.51
N LEU A 316 11.21 15.83 10.35
CA LEU A 316 10.72 15.86 11.72
C LEU A 316 11.41 16.92 12.57
N LEU A 317 12.75 17.07 12.42
CA LEU A 317 13.51 18.11 13.11
C LEU A 317 13.11 19.52 12.63
N ALA A 318 12.91 19.71 11.33
CA ALA A 318 12.44 20.99 10.79
C ALA A 318 11.06 21.37 11.32
N VAL A 319 10.11 20.41 11.33
CA VAL A 319 8.76 20.63 11.86
C VAL A 319 8.79 20.92 13.36
N ALA A 320 9.60 20.19 14.14
CA ALA A 320 9.76 20.45 15.58
C ALA A 320 10.34 21.85 15.85
N LEU A 321 11.35 22.27 15.07
CA LEU A 321 11.95 23.61 15.18
C LEU A 321 10.96 24.73 14.84
N VAL A 322 10.20 24.59 13.76
CA VAL A 322 9.14 25.55 13.39
C VAL A 322 8.11 25.62 14.52
N GLY A 323 7.68 24.48 15.07
CA GLY A 323 6.79 24.43 16.23
C GLY A 323 7.35 25.19 17.43
N LEU A 324 8.62 24.96 17.76
CA LEU A 324 9.32 25.63 18.87
C LEU A 324 9.39 27.15 18.67
N VAL A 325 9.75 27.62 17.48
CA VAL A 325 9.82 29.04 17.15
C VAL A 325 8.45 29.70 17.26
N LEU A 326 7.40 29.08 16.73
CA LEU A 326 6.04 29.60 16.81
C LEU A 326 5.51 29.58 18.25
N GLY A 327 5.78 28.54 19.02
CA GLY A 327 5.45 28.51 20.43
C GLY A 327 6.14 29.59 21.25
N TRP A 328 7.40 29.89 20.91
CA TRP A 328 8.15 31.01 21.52
C TRP A 328 7.59 32.38 21.13
N ALA A 329 7.25 32.59 19.85
CA ALA A 329 6.83 33.89 19.32
C ALA A 329 5.41 34.30 19.75
N VAL A 330 4.46 33.37 19.79
CA VAL A 330 3.04 33.66 20.04
C VAL A 330 2.75 33.90 21.52
N ARG A 331 2.01 34.97 21.83
CA ARG A 331 1.64 35.40 23.19
C ARG A 331 0.15 35.30 23.40
N GLY A 332 -0.24 34.82 24.58
CA GLY A 332 -1.64 34.73 25.00
C GLY A 332 -2.33 33.43 24.56
N ARG A 333 -3.21 32.91 25.44
CA ARG A 333 -3.86 31.60 25.26
C ARG A 333 -4.69 31.49 23.98
N ARG A 334 -5.47 32.53 23.64
CA ARG A 334 -6.31 32.53 22.43
C ARG A 334 -5.47 32.53 21.16
N ALA A 335 -4.42 33.37 21.11
CA ALA A 335 -3.50 33.42 19.97
C ALA A 335 -2.72 32.11 19.82
N SER A 336 -2.33 31.47 20.91
CA SER A 336 -1.66 30.16 20.88
C SER A 336 -2.57 29.05 20.34
N LEU A 337 -3.84 29.01 20.76
CA LEU A 337 -4.81 28.04 20.23
C LEU A 337 -5.10 28.29 18.73
N LEU A 338 -5.30 29.53 18.32
CA LEU A 338 -5.50 29.88 16.92
C LEU A 338 -4.29 29.48 16.06
N ASN A 339 -3.07 29.83 16.54
CA ASN A 339 -1.84 29.48 15.83
C ASN A 339 -1.70 27.95 15.69
N LEU A 340 -1.97 27.19 16.75
CA LEU A 340 -1.93 25.73 16.72
C LEU A 340 -2.92 25.17 15.67
N SER A 341 -4.17 25.68 15.66
CA SER A 341 -5.20 25.23 14.72
C SER A 341 -4.84 25.55 13.27
N VAL A 342 -4.42 26.81 13.00
CA VAL A 342 -4.05 27.24 11.64
C VAL A 342 -2.83 26.45 11.14
N ALA A 343 -1.80 26.31 11.94
CA ALA A 343 -0.60 25.61 11.53
C ALA A 343 -0.87 24.10 11.35
N THR A 344 -1.72 23.49 12.18
CA THR A 344 -2.17 22.10 11.96
C THR A 344 -2.92 21.98 10.62
N ALA A 345 -3.82 22.89 10.31
CA ALA A 345 -4.52 22.90 9.02
C ALA A 345 -3.55 23.06 7.84
N ILE A 346 -2.52 23.89 7.97
CA ILE A 346 -1.46 24.02 6.96
C ILE A 346 -0.69 22.72 6.81
N LEU A 347 -0.31 22.03 7.89
CA LEU A 347 0.37 20.75 7.82
C LEU A 347 -0.48 19.69 7.11
N VAL A 348 -1.79 19.64 7.40
CA VAL A 348 -2.74 18.75 6.70
C VAL A 348 -2.78 19.08 5.20
N ALA A 349 -2.87 20.36 4.85
CA ALA A 349 -2.90 20.79 3.45
C ALA A 349 -1.59 20.47 2.71
N ILE A 350 -0.44 20.65 3.37
CA ILE A 350 0.87 20.28 2.81
C ILE A 350 0.94 18.76 2.59
N ASP A 351 0.51 17.97 3.57
CA ASP A 351 0.53 16.50 3.46
C ASP A 351 -0.35 16.03 2.29
N ALA A 352 -1.58 16.55 2.18
CA ALA A 352 -2.47 16.24 1.07
C ALA A 352 -1.89 16.69 -0.29
N ALA A 353 -1.28 17.86 -0.36
CA ALA A 353 -0.63 18.38 -1.57
C ALA A 353 0.59 17.52 -1.96
N CYS A 354 1.42 17.12 -1.00
CA CYS A 354 2.54 16.21 -1.24
C CYS A 354 2.07 14.85 -1.75
N TYR A 355 1.02 14.31 -1.15
CA TYR A 355 0.44 13.03 -1.60
C TYR A 355 -0.06 13.14 -3.04
N TYR A 356 -0.91 14.14 -3.32
CA TYR A 356 -1.58 14.27 -4.62
C TYR A 356 -0.66 14.75 -5.74
N SER A 357 0.13 15.81 -5.50
CA SER A 357 0.92 16.47 -6.56
C SER A 357 2.33 15.92 -6.69
N LEU A 358 2.97 15.55 -5.57
CA LEU A 358 4.36 15.07 -5.57
C LEU A 358 4.45 13.55 -5.43
N ARG A 359 3.33 12.85 -5.32
CA ARG A 359 3.29 11.41 -5.07
C ARG A 359 4.20 11.00 -3.89
N THR A 360 4.21 11.80 -2.83
CA THR A 360 5.08 11.61 -1.68
C THR A 360 4.24 11.40 -0.43
N VAL A 361 4.53 10.32 0.29
CA VAL A 361 3.88 10.00 1.57
C VAL A 361 4.74 10.51 2.71
N LEU A 362 4.23 11.52 3.41
CA LEU A 362 4.92 12.09 4.57
C LEU A 362 4.61 11.29 5.85
N PRO A 363 5.50 11.29 6.86
CA PRO A 363 5.25 10.73 8.19
C PRO A 363 4.35 11.67 9.00
N PHE A 364 3.09 11.80 8.61
CA PHE A 364 2.17 12.85 9.05
C PHE A 364 1.87 12.83 10.56
N THR A 365 1.58 11.64 11.11
CA THR A 365 1.30 11.49 12.55
C THR A 365 2.50 11.88 13.40
N LEU A 366 3.69 11.43 13.00
CA LEU A 366 4.93 11.82 13.66
C LEU A 366 5.21 13.31 13.51
N ALA A 367 4.96 13.90 12.34
CA ALA A 367 5.11 15.33 12.12
C ALA A 367 4.18 16.15 13.03
N LEU A 368 2.91 15.75 13.16
CA LEU A 368 1.97 16.39 14.10
C LEU A 368 2.42 16.24 15.55
N TYR A 369 2.91 15.07 15.92
CA TYR A 369 3.38 14.82 17.28
C TYR A 369 4.57 15.72 17.65
N VAL A 370 5.62 15.76 16.84
CA VAL A 370 6.80 16.60 17.10
C VAL A 370 6.49 18.11 16.95
N TRP A 371 5.55 18.47 16.07
CA TRP A 371 5.00 19.80 15.98
C TRP A 371 4.40 20.25 17.31
N PHE A 372 3.48 19.45 17.87
CA PHE A 372 2.84 19.75 19.14
C PHE A 372 3.85 19.90 20.28
N LEU A 373 4.78 18.95 20.41
CA LEU A 373 5.85 19.02 21.40
C LEU A 373 6.69 20.29 21.24
N GLY A 374 7.04 20.67 20.02
CA GLY A 374 7.78 21.88 19.71
C GLY A 374 7.04 23.14 20.17
N VAL A 375 5.76 23.28 19.85
CA VAL A 375 4.94 24.44 20.27
C VAL A 375 4.86 24.54 21.79
N VAL A 376 4.59 23.44 22.49
CA VAL A 376 4.51 23.41 23.96
C VAL A 376 5.87 23.78 24.57
N ALA A 377 6.93 23.14 24.11
CA ALA A 377 8.29 23.43 24.61
C ALA A 377 8.68 24.92 24.40
N GLY A 378 8.37 25.47 23.21
CA GLY A 378 8.67 26.88 22.89
C GLY A 378 7.98 27.86 23.84
N GLN A 379 6.72 27.64 24.19
CA GLN A 379 5.98 28.47 25.15
C GLN A 379 6.62 28.45 26.54
N HIS A 380 6.99 27.28 27.02
CA HIS A 380 7.57 27.14 28.37
C HIS A 380 9.04 27.57 28.42
N LEU A 381 9.83 27.36 27.37
CA LEU A 381 11.20 27.90 27.27
C LEU A 381 11.21 29.42 27.31
N ARG A 382 10.25 30.09 26.65
CA ARG A 382 10.11 31.56 26.77
C ARG A 382 9.88 31.98 28.22
N THR A 383 9.01 31.30 28.95
CA THR A 383 8.75 31.63 30.36
C THR A 383 10.01 31.49 31.22
N LEU A 384 10.80 30.44 30.98
CA LEU A 384 12.09 30.24 31.64
C LEU A 384 13.08 31.36 31.31
N ALA A 385 13.20 31.77 30.02
CA ALA A 385 14.07 32.81 29.59
C ALA A 385 13.70 34.18 30.18
N GLN A 386 12.41 34.50 30.24
CA GLN A 386 11.91 35.74 30.87
C GLN A 386 12.24 35.78 32.37
N TRP A 387 12.10 34.67 33.08
CA TRP A 387 12.48 34.58 34.48
C TRP A 387 14.01 34.76 34.66
N ALA A 388 14.83 34.11 33.84
CA ALA A 388 16.29 34.24 33.91
C ALA A 388 16.73 35.67 33.60
N GLY A 389 16.16 36.33 32.60
CA GLY A 389 16.45 37.73 32.25
C GLY A 389 16.07 38.71 33.37
N ALA A 390 14.92 38.53 34.02
CA ALA A 390 14.53 39.35 35.15
C ALA A 390 15.49 39.21 36.36
N ARG A 391 16.07 38.05 36.57
CA ARG A 391 17.09 37.85 37.63
C ARG A 391 18.46 38.40 37.29
N ALA A 392 18.85 38.45 36.02
CA ALA A 392 20.13 39.00 35.60
C ALA A 392 20.13 40.54 35.60
N ALA A 393 18.92 41.16 35.63
CA ALA A 393 18.75 42.62 35.65
C ALA A 393 18.62 43.17 37.07
N ASN A 394 18.45 42.31 38.08
CA ASN A 394 18.47 42.65 39.54
C ASN A 394 19.78 42.25 40.17
#